data_3a2585256753a13c085f2fdee91a8c10
#
_entry.id   3a2585256753a13c085f2fdee91a8c10
#
_cell.length_a   1.000
_cell.length_b   1.000
_cell.length_c   1.000
_cell.angle_alpha   90.00
_cell.angle_beta   90.00
_cell.angle_gamma   90.00
#
_symmetry.space_group_name_H-M   'P 1'
#
loop_
_entity.id
_entity.type
_entity.pdbx_description
1 polymer ?
#
loop_
_entity_poly.entity_id
_entity_poly.type
_entity_poly.pdbx_seq_one_letter_code
_entity_poly.pdbx_strand_id
1 'polypeptide(L)'
;MKKFLVLFILMISVLGLTACSIRKEHEPKVVTFWTLQMGDFSDYMYKVIRTYEKEHPNVHIKWVDVPFSEGEKRTLAAVMTDNPPDLINLNPDFSALLAQKGTLEEIDEESVQDFNPEIINALKYNDKLYSIPWYATSAITIYNKELFQKSDIIRLPRTYRELASISEKVKANTGAYAFLPTITENDTMVKILNKYGISEAEDYPKAQKVFEMFKDLYQKDLIPPESITFTHREALEQYMAGKIVFFQGGANFLTMIKENAPSVYEQTDVMEQIKGPVGQNDFSVMNFVIPLRAKYKKEALDFCLYLTNEQNQLELAKMTNVIGTNTNVLKNSFYNDNSALEAKARSISAKQINR
;
A
#
# COMPACT_ATOMS: atom_id res chain seq x y z
N MET A 1 -68.00 -12.99 42.64
CA MET A 1 -67.41 -11.85 41.91
C MET A 1 -65.97 -11.50 42.37
N LYS A 2 -65.70 -11.34 43.68
CA LYS A 2 -64.33 -10.97 44.15
C LYS A 2 -63.24 -11.99 43.87
N LYS A 3 -63.55 -13.29 43.85
CA LYS A 3 -62.52 -14.35 43.49
C LYS A 3 -62.15 -14.38 42.00
N PHE A 4 -63.05 -14.01 41.10
CA PHE A 4 -62.80 -13.91 39.68
C PHE A 4 -61.93 -12.72 39.32
N LEU A 5 -62.10 -11.60 40.03
CA LEU A 5 -61.34 -10.39 39.84
C LEU A 5 -59.86 -10.56 40.26
N VAL A 6 -59.63 -11.29 41.37
CA VAL A 6 -58.26 -11.58 41.84
C VAL A 6 -57.51 -12.54 40.87
N LEU A 7 -58.21 -13.51 40.29
CA LEU A 7 -57.62 -14.42 39.31
C LEU A 7 -57.25 -13.71 38.00
N PHE A 8 -58.09 -12.75 37.58
CA PHE A 8 -57.85 -11.94 36.37
C PHE A 8 -56.68 -10.97 36.55
N ILE A 9 -56.53 -10.37 37.73
CA ILE A 9 -55.38 -9.51 38.05
C ILE A 9 -54.10 -10.31 38.17
N LEU A 10 -54.12 -11.54 38.71
CA LEU A 10 -52.95 -12.41 38.75
C LEU A 10 -52.54 -12.89 37.34
N MET A 11 -53.48 -13.12 36.43
CA MET A 11 -53.19 -13.54 35.04
C MET A 11 -52.60 -12.42 34.22
N ILE A 12 -53.01 -11.16 34.44
CA ILE A 12 -52.42 -9.98 33.80
C ILE A 12 -51.00 -9.70 34.33
N SER A 13 -50.73 -9.93 35.63
CA SER A 13 -49.38 -9.76 36.17
C SER A 13 -48.41 -10.82 35.72
N VAL A 14 -48.83 -12.06 35.42
CA VAL A 14 -47.99 -13.10 34.87
C VAL A 14 -47.71 -12.85 33.37
N LEU A 15 -48.68 -12.31 32.61
CA LEU A 15 -48.48 -11.91 31.20
C LEU A 15 -47.59 -10.65 31.08
N GLY A 16 -47.59 -9.76 32.06
CA GLY A 16 -46.68 -8.61 32.11
C GLY A 16 -45.22 -8.97 32.43
N LEU A 17 -45.00 -10.06 33.14
CA LEU A 17 -43.62 -10.54 33.47
C LEU A 17 -42.97 -11.32 32.34
N THR A 18 -43.75 -11.91 31.42
CA THR A 18 -43.21 -12.58 30.23
C THR A 18 -42.95 -11.65 29.04
N ALA A 19 -43.54 -10.43 29.05
CA ALA A 19 -43.31 -9.43 28.01
C ALA A 19 -42.05 -8.58 28.21
N CYS A 20 -41.41 -8.66 29.39
CA CYS A 20 -40.15 -7.98 29.69
C CYS A 20 -38.95 -8.91 29.64
N SER A 21 -38.93 -9.87 28.73
CA SER A 21 -37.65 -10.31 28.10
C SER A 21 -37.20 -9.17 27.18
N ILE A 22 -36.79 -8.07 27.77
CA ILE A 22 -36.04 -7.04 27.08
C ILE A 22 -34.84 -7.79 26.48
N ARG A 23 -34.91 -8.05 25.16
CA ARG A 23 -33.74 -8.32 24.36
C ARG A 23 -32.73 -7.26 24.82
N LYS A 24 -31.76 -7.60 25.64
CA LYS A 24 -30.61 -6.73 25.85
C LYS A 24 -30.08 -6.51 24.44
N GLU A 25 -30.44 -5.41 23.81
CA GLU A 25 -29.68 -4.91 22.67
C GLU A 25 -28.27 -4.79 23.21
N HIS A 26 -27.43 -5.76 22.88
CA HIS A 26 -26.01 -5.63 23.14
C HIS A 26 -25.59 -4.39 22.37
N GLU A 27 -25.13 -3.37 23.09
CA GLU A 27 -24.49 -2.22 22.46
C GLU A 27 -23.50 -2.76 21.41
N PRO A 28 -23.53 -2.22 20.18
CA PRO A 28 -22.68 -2.72 19.13
C PRO A 28 -21.22 -2.61 19.55
N LYS A 29 -20.43 -3.61 19.23
CA LYS A 29 -18.98 -3.60 19.46
C LYS A 29 -18.35 -2.59 18.51
N VAL A 30 -17.74 -1.55 19.06
CA VAL A 30 -17.09 -0.49 18.28
C VAL A 30 -15.64 -0.91 18.02
N VAL A 31 -15.36 -1.44 16.84
CA VAL A 31 -14.01 -1.79 16.37
C VAL A 31 -13.35 -0.52 15.82
N THR A 32 -12.26 -0.09 16.45
CA THR A 32 -11.48 1.07 15.98
C THR A 32 -10.46 0.61 14.94
N PHE A 33 -10.63 1.10 13.71
CA PHE A 33 -9.83 0.75 12.56
C PHE A 33 -9.00 1.94 12.06
N TRP A 34 -7.67 1.82 12.05
CA TRP A 34 -6.78 2.86 11.56
C TRP A 34 -6.18 2.49 10.21
N THR A 35 -6.16 3.46 9.28
CA THR A 35 -5.45 3.37 8.01
C THR A 35 -4.43 4.49 7.88
N LEU A 36 -3.47 4.32 6.96
CA LEU A 36 -2.47 5.32 6.63
C LEU A 36 -2.78 5.92 5.26
N GLN A 37 -3.19 7.21 5.26
CA GLN A 37 -3.40 8.03 4.06
C GLN A 37 -4.31 7.39 3.00
N MET A 38 -5.44 6.83 3.47
CA MET A 38 -6.48 6.25 2.62
C MET A 38 -7.64 7.22 2.36
N GLY A 39 -7.51 8.49 2.75
CA GLY A 39 -8.56 9.51 2.61
C GLY A 39 -9.00 9.72 1.17
N ASP A 40 -8.09 9.64 0.21
CA ASP A 40 -8.39 9.73 -1.23
C ASP A 40 -9.31 8.59 -1.73
N PHE A 41 -9.42 7.50 -0.96
CA PHE A 41 -10.26 6.34 -1.23
C PHE A 41 -11.45 6.21 -0.26
N SER A 42 -11.85 7.33 0.33
CA SER A 42 -12.92 7.38 1.34
C SER A 42 -14.24 6.77 0.84
N ASP A 43 -14.60 6.96 -0.42
CA ASP A 43 -15.82 6.39 -1.00
C ASP A 43 -15.80 4.85 -0.96
N TYR A 44 -14.66 4.23 -1.28
CA TYR A 44 -14.48 2.79 -1.13
C TYR A 44 -14.58 2.37 0.33
N MET A 45 -13.85 3.07 1.22
CA MET A 45 -13.81 2.74 2.64
C MET A 45 -15.20 2.81 3.29
N TYR A 46 -15.95 3.89 3.03
CA TYR A 46 -17.33 3.99 3.54
C TYR A 46 -18.28 2.97 2.94
N LYS A 47 -18.10 2.59 1.67
CA LYS A 47 -18.91 1.56 1.02
C LYS A 47 -18.66 0.19 1.67
N VAL A 48 -17.40 -0.22 1.79
CA VAL A 48 -17.03 -1.54 2.32
C VAL A 48 -17.40 -1.67 3.79
N ILE A 49 -17.20 -0.63 4.60
CA ILE A 49 -17.59 -0.59 6.01
C ILE A 49 -19.11 -0.74 6.15
N ARG A 50 -19.90 0.07 5.44
CA ARG A 50 -21.38 -0.02 5.49
C ARG A 50 -21.89 -1.40 5.07
N THR A 51 -21.25 -2.04 4.10
CA THR A 51 -21.65 -3.38 3.67
C THR A 51 -21.35 -4.41 4.76
N TYR A 52 -20.17 -4.34 5.36
CA TYR A 52 -19.80 -5.21 6.49
C TYR A 52 -20.74 -5.04 7.68
N GLU A 53 -21.02 -3.80 8.10
CA GLU A 53 -21.92 -3.52 9.24
C GLU A 53 -23.35 -4.01 9.02
N LYS A 54 -23.83 -3.97 7.75
CA LYS A 54 -25.13 -4.52 7.39
C LYS A 54 -25.20 -6.04 7.58
N GLU A 55 -24.11 -6.73 7.29
CA GLU A 55 -23.97 -8.18 7.46
C GLU A 55 -23.66 -8.56 8.92
N HIS A 56 -23.09 -7.61 9.70
CA HIS A 56 -22.67 -7.79 11.09
C HIS A 56 -23.31 -6.70 12.02
N PRO A 57 -24.64 -6.74 12.25
CA PRO A 57 -25.36 -5.64 12.89
C PRO A 57 -24.94 -5.35 14.35
N ASN A 58 -24.17 -6.26 14.97
CA ASN A 58 -23.64 -6.07 16.31
C ASN A 58 -22.22 -5.48 16.33
N VAL A 59 -21.68 -5.11 15.16
CA VAL A 59 -20.34 -4.53 15.02
C VAL A 59 -20.47 -3.16 14.34
N HIS A 60 -19.79 -2.18 14.88
CA HIS A 60 -19.65 -0.85 14.29
C HIS A 60 -18.16 -0.58 14.05
N ILE A 61 -17.78 -0.17 12.83
CA ILE A 61 -16.40 0.13 12.48
C ILE A 61 -16.16 1.63 12.57
N LYS A 62 -15.34 2.04 13.55
CA LYS A 62 -14.86 3.42 13.67
C LYS A 62 -13.57 3.57 12.87
N TRP A 63 -13.72 3.98 11.62
CA TRP A 63 -12.57 4.24 10.76
C TRP A 63 -11.89 5.58 11.09
N VAL A 64 -10.56 5.56 11.21
CA VAL A 64 -9.69 6.73 11.43
C VAL A 64 -8.55 6.67 10.42
N ASP A 65 -8.47 7.66 9.55
CA ASP A 65 -7.34 7.79 8.63
C ASP A 65 -6.26 8.69 9.23
N VAL A 66 -5.02 8.20 9.24
CA VAL A 66 -3.87 8.87 9.84
C VAL A 66 -2.92 9.31 8.71
N PRO A 67 -2.40 10.55 8.73
CA PRO A 67 -1.39 10.96 7.77
C PRO A 67 -0.17 10.02 7.79
N PHE A 68 0.35 9.66 6.62
CA PHE A 68 1.43 8.69 6.50
C PHE A 68 2.65 9.09 7.33
N SER A 69 3.02 10.38 7.31
CA SER A 69 4.14 10.93 8.08
C SER A 69 4.02 10.82 9.61
N GLU A 70 2.79 10.65 10.13
CA GLU A 70 2.51 10.51 11.56
C GLU A 70 2.22 9.06 11.97
N GLY A 71 2.01 8.18 11.00
CA GLY A 71 1.48 6.84 11.18
C GLY A 71 2.29 6.01 12.16
N GLU A 72 3.58 5.90 11.97
CA GLU A 72 4.45 5.11 12.86
C GLU A 72 4.49 5.67 14.28
N LYS A 73 4.67 6.98 14.42
CA LYS A 73 4.72 7.64 15.73
C LYS A 73 3.41 7.48 16.51
N ARG A 74 2.28 7.69 15.85
CA ARG A 74 0.96 7.55 16.47
C ARG A 74 0.67 6.10 16.84
N THR A 75 0.99 5.16 15.94
CA THR A 75 0.78 3.73 16.19
C THR A 75 1.64 3.24 17.34
N LEU A 76 2.94 3.59 17.37
CA LEU A 76 3.82 3.19 18.48
C LEU A 76 3.28 3.70 19.81
N ALA A 77 2.82 4.95 19.88
CA ALA A 77 2.21 5.49 21.09
C ALA A 77 0.92 4.73 21.46
N ALA A 78 0.06 4.45 20.48
CA ALA A 78 -1.23 3.81 20.72
C ALA A 78 -1.10 2.36 21.20
N VAL A 79 -0.23 1.53 20.58
CA VAL A 79 -0.06 0.12 20.97
C VAL A 79 0.50 -0.08 22.38
N MET A 80 1.11 0.96 22.94
CA MET A 80 1.63 0.96 24.31
C MET A 80 0.57 1.31 25.37
N THR A 81 -0.62 1.75 24.94
CA THR A 81 -1.74 2.06 25.86
C THR A 81 -2.55 0.81 26.19
N ASP A 82 -3.46 0.94 27.17
CA ASP A 82 -4.39 -0.13 27.54
C ASP A 82 -5.63 -0.23 26.61
N ASN A 83 -5.79 0.72 25.70
CA ASN A 83 -6.90 0.77 24.76
C ASN A 83 -6.41 1.24 23.37
N PRO A 84 -5.59 0.42 22.69
CA PRO A 84 -5.14 0.73 21.33
C PRO A 84 -6.30 0.56 20.33
N PRO A 85 -6.13 1.02 19.07
CA PRO A 85 -7.00 0.60 17.96
C PRO A 85 -7.07 -0.93 17.84
N ASP A 86 -8.19 -1.45 17.34
CA ASP A 86 -8.37 -2.90 17.22
C ASP A 86 -7.74 -3.46 15.94
N LEU A 87 -7.69 -2.66 14.87
CA LEU A 87 -7.07 -3.01 13.58
C LEU A 87 -6.28 -1.83 13.05
N ILE A 88 -5.05 -2.05 12.60
CA ILE A 88 -4.17 -0.99 12.08
C ILE A 88 -3.54 -1.44 10.77
N ASN A 89 -3.61 -0.56 9.75
CA ASN A 89 -2.87 -0.73 8.51
C ASN A 89 -1.45 -0.16 8.64
N LEU A 90 -0.43 -0.95 8.27
CA LEU A 90 0.98 -0.59 8.40
C LEU A 90 1.81 -1.11 7.21
N ASN A 91 3.04 -0.61 7.11
CA ASN A 91 4.07 -1.22 6.27
C ASN A 91 4.71 -2.43 6.98
N PRO A 92 5.35 -3.37 6.25
CA PRO A 92 5.92 -4.59 6.82
C PRO A 92 7.05 -4.33 7.83
N ASP A 93 7.93 -3.38 7.54
CA ASP A 93 9.09 -3.09 8.40
C ASP A 93 8.65 -2.63 9.78
N PHE A 94 7.63 -1.77 9.82
CA PHE A 94 7.09 -1.29 11.08
C PHE A 94 6.27 -2.36 11.80
N SER A 95 5.55 -3.21 11.06
CA SER A 95 4.87 -4.38 11.65
C SER A 95 5.85 -5.34 12.29
N ALA A 96 6.97 -5.63 11.63
CA ALA A 96 8.05 -6.47 12.18
C ALA A 96 8.66 -5.84 13.44
N LEU A 97 8.89 -4.53 13.47
CA LEU A 97 9.35 -3.82 14.65
C LEU A 97 8.38 -3.97 15.84
N LEU A 98 7.07 -3.85 15.58
CA LEU A 98 6.05 -4.00 16.62
C LEU A 98 5.95 -5.45 17.10
N ALA A 99 6.09 -6.43 16.19
CA ALA A 99 6.16 -7.86 16.54
C ALA A 99 7.39 -8.14 17.41
N GLN A 100 8.56 -7.59 17.08
CA GLN A 100 9.76 -7.69 17.90
C GLN A 100 9.56 -7.14 19.32
N LYS A 101 8.75 -6.09 19.46
CA LYS A 101 8.41 -5.52 20.78
C LYS A 101 7.33 -6.32 21.53
N GLY A 102 6.78 -7.39 20.95
CA GLY A 102 5.72 -8.19 21.56
C GLY A 102 4.40 -7.44 21.74
N THR A 103 4.09 -6.49 20.85
CA THR A 103 2.89 -5.65 20.97
C THR A 103 1.75 -6.08 20.05
N LEU A 104 1.95 -7.12 19.23
CA LEU A 104 0.98 -7.59 18.25
C LEU A 104 0.44 -8.97 18.62
N GLU A 105 -0.78 -9.25 18.19
CA GLU A 105 -1.41 -10.59 18.24
C GLU A 105 -0.81 -11.47 17.15
N GLU A 106 -0.53 -12.72 17.48
CA GLU A 106 -0.11 -13.74 16.51
C GLU A 106 -1.31 -14.16 15.66
N ILE A 107 -1.15 -14.23 14.35
CA ILE A 107 -2.18 -14.62 13.39
C ILE A 107 -2.02 -16.08 13.03
N ASP A 108 -3.10 -16.84 13.10
CA ASP A 108 -3.13 -18.23 12.66
C ASP A 108 -2.96 -18.33 11.15
N GLU A 109 -1.97 -19.10 10.69
CA GLU A 109 -1.69 -19.30 9.27
C GLU A 109 -2.86 -19.94 8.50
N GLU A 110 -3.75 -20.66 9.19
CA GLU A 110 -4.96 -21.20 8.58
C GLU A 110 -5.88 -20.09 8.04
N SER A 111 -5.83 -18.89 8.66
CA SER A 111 -6.63 -17.73 8.23
C SER A 111 -6.15 -17.08 6.93
N VAL A 112 -4.95 -17.41 6.46
CA VAL A 112 -4.28 -16.74 5.34
C VAL A 112 -3.91 -17.66 4.18
N GLN A 113 -4.55 -18.82 4.07
CA GLN A 113 -4.26 -19.83 3.02
C GLN A 113 -4.52 -19.34 1.59
N ASP A 114 -5.38 -18.34 1.43
CA ASP A 114 -5.74 -17.76 0.13
C ASP A 114 -4.73 -16.73 -0.36
N PHE A 115 -3.69 -16.43 0.42
CA PHE A 115 -2.68 -15.43 0.04
C PHE A 115 -1.44 -16.08 -0.60
N ASN A 116 -0.69 -15.25 -1.33
CA ASN A 116 0.58 -15.70 -1.92
C ASN A 116 1.55 -16.14 -0.80
N PRO A 117 2.03 -17.41 -0.81
CA PRO A 117 2.92 -17.93 0.24
C PRO A 117 4.23 -17.14 0.39
N GLU A 118 4.77 -16.57 -0.70
CA GLU A 118 5.99 -15.76 -0.64
C GLU A 118 5.76 -14.45 0.12
N ILE A 119 4.59 -13.81 -0.09
CA ILE A 119 4.19 -12.62 0.67
C ILE A 119 4.01 -12.98 2.15
N ILE A 120 3.31 -14.07 2.46
CA ILE A 120 3.12 -14.52 3.84
C ILE A 120 4.47 -14.79 4.52
N ASN A 121 5.38 -15.50 3.86
CA ASN A 121 6.71 -15.78 4.41
C ASN A 121 7.54 -14.50 4.65
N ALA A 122 7.42 -13.51 3.77
CA ALA A 122 8.09 -12.22 3.94
C ALA A 122 7.52 -11.37 5.11
N LEU A 123 6.30 -11.67 5.56
CA LEU A 123 5.65 -10.98 6.69
C LEU A 123 5.88 -11.68 8.04
N LYS A 124 6.55 -12.83 8.06
CA LYS A 124 6.87 -13.53 9.31
C LYS A 124 8.01 -12.86 10.07
N TYR A 125 7.88 -12.87 11.38
CA TYR A 125 8.95 -12.51 12.30
C TYR A 125 9.19 -13.69 13.26
N ASN A 126 10.41 -14.21 13.30
CA ASN A 126 10.78 -15.43 14.06
C ASN A 126 9.82 -16.62 13.78
N ASP A 127 9.59 -16.91 12.50
CA ASP A 127 8.71 -17.98 11.99
C ASP A 127 7.23 -17.88 12.39
N LYS A 128 6.80 -16.74 12.94
CA LYS A 128 5.43 -16.45 13.34
C LYS A 128 4.84 -15.30 12.53
N LEU A 129 3.55 -15.41 12.23
CA LEU A 129 2.82 -14.39 11.49
C LEU A 129 2.14 -13.41 12.44
N TYR A 130 2.33 -12.10 12.22
CA TYR A 130 1.74 -11.03 13.04
C TYR A 130 0.94 -10.02 12.20
N SER A 131 0.82 -10.26 10.90
CA SER A 131 0.12 -9.34 10.01
C SER A 131 -0.52 -10.07 8.84
N ILE A 132 -1.59 -9.48 8.29
CA ILE A 132 -2.32 -10.00 7.13
C ILE A 132 -2.10 -9.04 5.97
N PRO A 133 -1.62 -9.50 4.79
CA PRO A 133 -1.36 -8.64 3.66
C PRO A 133 -2.68 -8.10 3.09
N TRP A 134 -2.72 -6.79 2.81
CA TRP A 134 -3.91 -6.14 2.26
C TRP A 134 -3.78 -5.89 0.76
N TYR A 135 -2.82 -5.08 0.37
CA TYR A 135 -2.53 -4.80 -1.03
C TYR A 135 -1.03 -4.62 -1.23
N ALA A 136 -0.61 -4.83 -2.46
CA ALA A 136 0.75 -4.55 -2.89
C ALA A 136 0.78 -3.40 -3.89
N THR A 137 1.89 -2.68 -3.89
CA THR A 137 2.26 -1.72 -4.93
C THR A 137 3.62 -2.10 -5.48
N SER A 138 3.76 -2.09 -6.79
CA SER A 138 5.07 -2.27 -7.44
C SER A 138 5.41 -0.99 -8.19
N ALA A 139 6.64 -0.54 -8.05
CA ALA A 139 7.13 0.55 -8.85
C ALA A 139 7.11 0.14 -10.33
N ILE A 140 6.72 1.07 -11.17
CA ILE A 140 6.86 1.02 -12.62
C ILE A 140 7.64 2.26 -13.06
N THR A 141 8.13 2.26 -14.28
CA THR A 141 8.68 3.46 -14.87
C THR A 141 7.64 4.11 -15.77
N ILE A 142 7.23 5.30 -15.41
CA ILE A 142 6.36 6.19 -16.18
C ILE A 142 7.28 7.10 -17.00
N TYR A 143 7.07 7.23 -18.30
CA TYR A 143 7.96 8.05 -19.12
C TYR A 143 7.21 8.90 -20.15
N ASN A 144 7.80 10.05 -20.48
CA ASN A 144 7.29 10.96 -21.49
C ASN A 144 7.82 10.55 -22.87
N LYS A 145 6.93 10.07 -23.74
CA LYS A 145 7.26 9.59 -25.10
C LYS A 145 7.86 10.70 -25.99
N GLU A 146 7.33 11.91 -25.88
CA GLU A 146 7.81 13.03 -26.70
C GLU A 146 9.23 13.43 -26.31
N LEU A 147 9.51 13.59 -25.01
CA LEU A 147 10.86 13.87 -24.52
C LEU A 147 11.83 12.73 -24.82
N PHE A 148 11.36 11.48 -24.68
CA PHE A 148 12.16 10.31 -25.05
C PHE A 148 12.54 10.31 -26.53
N GLN A 149 11.61 10.60 -27.43
CA GLN A 149 11.88 10.72 -28.86
C GLN A 149 12.84 11.87 -29.18
N LYS A 150 12.62 13.06 -28.58
CA LYS A 150 13.51 14.22 -28.72
C LYS A 150 14.93 13.96 -28.20
N SER A 151 15.07 13.05 -27.23
CA SER A 151 16.39 12.66 -26.71
C SER A 151 17.26 11.93 -27.71
N ASP A 152 16.71 11.48 -28.82
CA ASP A 152 17.41 10.65 -29.83
C ASP A 152 18.01 9.37 -29.21
N ILE A 153 17.29 8.79 -28.24
CA ILE A 153 17.60 7.51 -27.58
C ILE A 153 16.80 6.41 -28.27
N ILE A 154 17.49 5.37 -28.72
CA ILE A 154 16.87 4.30 -29.54
C ILE A 154 16.16 3.25 -28.67
N ARG A 155 16.63 3.04 -27.44
CA ARG A 155 16.14 1.98 -26.54
C ARG A 155 15.85 2.52 -25.16
N LEU A 156 14.70 2.12 -24.63
CA LEU A 156 14.33 2.43 -23.25
C LEU A 156 15.33 1.81 -22.26
N PRO A 157 15.81 2.59 -21.27
CA PRO A 157 16.74 2.11 -20.26
C PRO A 157 16.04 1.12 -19.31
N ARG A 158 16.76 0.10 -18.88
CA ARG A 158 16.25 -0.93 -17.96
C ARG A 158 16.98 -0.92 -16.61
N THR A 159 18.13 -0.27 -16.56
CA THR A 159 18.97 -0.22 -15.36
C THR A 159 19.40 1.21 -15.03
N TYR A 160 19.73 1.47 -13.76
CA TYR A 160 20.31 2.76 -13.37
C TYR A 160 21.57 3.11 -14.13
N ARG A 161 22.39 2.11 -14.50
CA ARG A 161 23.58 2.34 -15.34
C ARG A 161 23.21 2.82 -16.75
N GLU A 162 22.17 2.24 -17.33
CA GLU A 162 21.66 2.68 -18.64
C GLU A 162 21.05 4.09 -18.53
N LEU A 163 20.29 4.40 -17.47
CA LEU A 163 19.81 5.75 -17.20
C LEU A 163 20.96 6.76 -17.11
N ALA A 164 21.99 6.45 -16.33
CA ALA A 164 23.16 7.29 -16.19
C ALA A 164 23.85 7.53 -17.54
N SER A 165 23.99 6.49 -18.37
CA SER A 165 24.68 6.59 -19.67
C SER A 165 23.96 7.46 -20.70
N ILE A 166 22.64 7.62 -20.58
CA ILE A 166 21.83 8.46 -21.50
C ILE A 166 21.58 9.87 -20.97
N SER A 167 21.86 10.15 -19.68
CA SER A 167 21.46 11.41 -19.02
C SER A 167 22.04 12.65 -19.69
N GLU A 168 23.29 12.62 -20.13
CA GLU A 168 23.92 13.74 -20.84
C GLU A 168 23.23 14.03 -22.18
N LYS A 169 22.93 12.99 -22.96
CA LYS A 169 22.25 13.13 -24.25
C LYS A 169 20.80 13.61 -24.09
N VAL A 170 20.09 13.08 -23.09
CA VAL A 170 18.74 13.54 -22.75
C VAL A 170 18.75 15.03 -22.44
N LYS A 171 19.64 15.48 -21.56
CA LYS A 171 19.71 16.89 -21.15
C LYS A 171 20.10 17.81 -22.29
N ALA A 172 21.09 17.41 -23.09
CA ALA A 172 21.53 18.21 -24.23
C ALA A 172 20.43 18.40 -25.28
N ASN A 173 19.64 17.36 -25.55
CA ASN A 173 18.65 17.39 -26.64
C ASN A 173 17.28 17.91 -26.22
N THR A 174 16.94 17.86 -24.92
CA THR A 174 15.59 18.20 -24.43
C THR A 174 15.57 19.33 -23.41
N GLY A 175 16.71 19.62 -22.77
CA GLY A 175 16.78 20.48 -21.59
C GLY A 175 16.23 19.83 -20.29
N ALA A 176 15.58 18.67 -20.40
CA ALA A 176 15.07 17.92 -19.25
C ALA A 176 16.14 16.97 -18.68
N TYR A 177 15.94 16.55 -17.43
CA TYR A 177 16.75 15.49 -16.85
C TYR A 177 16.22 14.11 -17.28
N ALA A 178 17.11 13.13 -17.37
CA ALA A 178 16.66 11.76 -17.64
C ALA A 178 15.73 11.25 -16.51
N PHE A 179 16.12 11.47 -15.27
CA PHE A 179 15.34 11.06 -14.08
C PHE A 179 15.68 11.91 -12.87
N LEU A 180 14.86 11.82 -11.84
CA LEU A 180 15.05 12.44 -10.54
C LEU A 180 14.94 11.33 -9.47
N PRO A 181 16.05 10.82 -8.92
CA PRO A 181 16.00 9.89 -7.80
C PRO A 181 15.64 10.64 -6.52
N THR A 182 14.66 10.13 -5.75
CA THR A 182 14.29 10.69 -4.44
C THR A 182 15.07 9.96 -3.35
N ILE A 183 16.36 10.31 -3.20
CA ILE A 183 17.34 9.57 -2.39
C ILE A 183 16.95 9.50 -0.91
N THR A 184 16.19 10.46 -0.42
CA THR A 184 15.79 10.54 1.00
C THR A 184 14.47 9.82 1.30
N GLU A 185 13.72 9.39 0.29
CA GLU A 185 12.40 8.81 0.51
C GLU A 185 12.16 7.50 -0.25
N ASN A 186 12.08 7.54 -1.57
CA ASN A 186 11.64 6.38 -2.36
C ASN A 186 12.79 5.59 -2.99
N ASP A 187 13.78 6.30 -3.56
CA ASP A 187 14.97 5.73 -4.15
C ASP A 187 16.15 5.83 -3.19
N THR A 188 15.95 5.41 -1.93
CA THR A 188 17.02 5.51 -0.92
C THR A 188 18.26 4.75 -1.38
N MET A 189 19.44 5.24 -0.95
CA MET A 189 20.69 4.55 -1.31
C MET A 189 20.69 3.09 -0.86
N VAL A 190 20.02 2.75 0.25
CA VAL A 190 19.86 1.36 0.69
C VAL A 190 19.10 0.54 -0.34
N LYS A 191 17.94 1.03 -0.82
CA LYS A 191 17.17 0.33 -1.86
C LYS A 191 17.96 0.19 -3.17
N ILE A 192 18.65 1.26 -3.57
CA ILE A 192 19.51 1.22 -4.77
C ILE A 192 20.63 0.18 -4.59
N LEU A 193 21.32 0.18 -3.45
CA LEU A 193 22.37 -0.80 -3.16
C LEU A 193 21.83 -2.24 -3.17
N ASN A 194 20.65 -2.47 -2.60
CA ASN A 194 20.00 -3.79 -2.64
C ASN A 194 19.75 -4.26 -4.09
N LYS A 195 19.32 -3.36 -4.99
CA LYS A 195 19.20 -3.67 -6.44
C LYS A 195 20.53 -4.03 -7.09
N TYR A 196 21.65 -3.62 -6.50
CA TYR A 196 23.00 -4.02 -6.92
C TYR A 196 23.50 -5.28 -6.20
N GLY A 197 22.68 -5.90 -5.33
CA GLY A 197 23.07 -7.08 -4.56
C GLY A 197 24.07 -6.74 -3.46
N ILE A 198 24.00 -5.52 -2.91
CA ILE A 198 24.90 -4.99 -1.90
C ILE A 198 24.10 -4.84 -0.62
N SER A 199 24.27 -5.76 0.33
CA SER A 199 23.56 -5.79 1.60
C SER A 199 24.49 -5.79 2.82
N GLU A 200 25.79 -6.04 2.63
CA GLU A 200 26.75 -6.23 3.72
C GLU A 200 27.96 -5.31 3.59
N ALA A 201 28.67 -5.10 4.68
CA ALA A 201 29.84 -4.23 4.76
C ALA A 201 31.01 -4.71 3.85
N GLU A 202 31.07 -5.99 3.56
CA GLU A 202 32.10 -6.59 2.71
C GLU A 202 31.98 -6.16 1.24
N ASP A 203 30.81 -5.69 0.82
CA ASP A 203 30.55 -5.16 -0.52
C ASP A 203 30.94 -3.69 -0.70
N TYR A 204 31.63 -3.08 0.27
CA TYR A 204 32.01 -1.66 0.24
C TYR A 204 32.61 -1.17 -1.09
N PRO A 205 33.54 -1.90 -1.77
CA PRO A 205 34.07 -1.47 -3.07
C PRO A 205 33.03 -1.41 -4.20
N LYS A 206 31.99 -2.25 -4.13
CA LYS A 206 30.86 -2.21 -5.08
C LYS A 206 29.93 -1.03 -4.74
N ALA A 207 29.62 -0.84 -3.46
CA ALA A 207 28.85 0.30 -2.97
C ALA A 207 29.48 1.62 -3.39
N GLN A 208 30.79 1.76 -3.22
CA GLN A 208 31.53 2.96 -3.62
C GLN A 208 31.31 3.31 -5.09
N LYS A 209 31.33 2.33 -6.00
CA LYS A 209 31.11 2.57 -7.44
C LYS A 209 29.68 3.06 -7.72
N VAL A 210 28.70 2.60 -6.97
CA VAL A 210 27.30 3.08 -7.09
C VAL A 210 27.22 4.52 -6.61
N PHE A 211 27.81 4.84 -5.45
CA PHE A 211 27.88 6.21 -4.93
C PHE A 211 28.59 7.16 -5.90
N GLU A 212 29.74 6.74 -6.45
CA GLU A 212 30.49 7.54 -7.43
C GLU A 212 29.66 7.84 -8.67
N MET A 213 28.89 6.86 -9.18
CA MET A 213 27.98 7.08 -10.33
C MET A 213 26.93 8.17 -10.03
N PHE A 214 26.27 8.13 -8.87
CA PHE A 214 25.28 9.17 -8.51
C PHE A 214 25.95 10.51 -8.22
N LYS A 215 27.11 10.52 -7.55
CA LYS A 215 27.91 11.72 -7.33
C LYS A 215 28.30 12.38 -8.67
N ASP A 216 28.77 11.61 -9.63
CA ASP A 216 29.12 12.10 -10.95
C ASP A 216 27.93 12.72 -11.68
N LEU A 217 26.77 12.07 -11.64
CA LEU A 217 25.54 12.61 -12.21
C LEU A 217 25.17 13.93 -11.56
N TYR A 218 25.26 14.03 -10.24
CA TYR A 218 24.97 15.25 -9.49
C TYR A 218 25.96 16.37 -9.83
N GLN A 219 27.26 16.10 -9.81
CA GLN A 219 28.31 17.08 -10.06
C GLN A 219 28.30 17.60 -11.52
N LYS A 220 27.86 16.78 -12.46
CA LYS A 220 27.70 17.14 -13.88
C LYS A 220 26.35 17.76 -14.21
N ASP A 221 25.52 18.02 -13.20
CA ASP A 221 24.16 18.52 -13.38
C ASP A 221 23.31 17.63 -14.32
N LEU A 222 23.46 16.30 -14.20
CA LEU A 222 22.70 15.30 -14.96
C LEU A 222 21.54 14.68 -14.21
N ILE A 223 21.44 14.95 -12.90
CA ILE A 223 20.23 14.79 -12.07
C ILE A 223 19.97 16.11 -11.35
N PRO A 224 18.70 16.43 -11.02
CA PRO A 224 18.37 17.67 -10.34
C PRO A 224 19.05 17.77 -8.98
N PRO A 225 19.50 18.98 -8.54
CA PRO A 225 20.04 19.16 -7.18
C PRO A 225 19.02 18.81 -6.10
N GLU A 226 17.74 18.91 -6.40
CA GLU A 226 16.62 18.56 -5.52
C GLU A 226 16.51 17.04 -5.26
N SER A 227 17.25 16.21 -5.96
CA SER A 227 17.28 14.74 -5.73
C SER A 227 17.61 14.33 -4.30
N ILE A 228 18.29 15.22 -3.53
CA ILE A 228 18.63 15.00 -2.12
C ILE A 228 17.64 15.60 -1.12
N THR A 229 16.59 16.26 -1.59
CA THR A 229 15.61 16.94 -0.72
C THR A 229 14.16 16.65 -1.10
N PHE A 230 13.88 16.39 -2.38
CA PHE A 230 12.51 16.21 -2.86
C PHE A 230 11.92 14.88 -2.40
N THR A 231 10.64 14.96 -2.06
CA THR A 231 9.76 13.83 -1.85
C THR A 231 9.38 13.18 -3.19
N HIS A 232 8.84 12.00 -3.12
CA HIS A 232 8.31 11.31 -4.30
C HIS A 232 7.19 12.10 -4.99
N ARG A 233 6.36 12.83 -4.24
CA ARG A 233 5.31 13.69 -4.78
C ARG A 233 5.89 14.88 -5.55
N GLU A 234 6.91 15.51 -5.04
CA GLU A 234 7.59 16.61 -5.72
C GLU A 234 8.29 16.14 -7.00
N ALA A 235 8.84 14.92 -7.02
CA ALA A 235 9.38 14.31 -8.24
C ALA A 235 8.28 14.09 -9.29
N LEU A 236 7.08 13.65 -8.89
CA LEU A 236 5.93 13.56 -9.79
C LEU A 236 5.55 14.93 -10.37
N GLU A 237 5.59 15.99 -9.58
CA GLU A 237 5.33 17.36 -10.05
C GLU A 237 6.35 17.79 -11.09
N GLN A 238 7.64 17.43 -10.95
CA GLN A 238 8.65 17.67 -11.98
C GLN A 238 8.38 16.88 -13.26
N TYR A 239 7.86 15.66 -13.16
CA TYR A 239 7.42 14.89 -14.32
C TYR A 239 6.24 15.57 -15.03
N MET A 240 5.22 15.97 -14.29
CA MET A 240 4.06 16.71 -14.83
C MET A 240 4.43 18.08 -15.43
N ALA A 241 5.51 18.68 -14.93
CA ALA A 241 6.07 19.92 -15.49
C ALA A 241 6.94 19.70 -16.74
N GLY A 242 7.14 18.43 -17.18
CA GLY A 242 7.98 18.10 -18.34
C GLY A 242 9.48 18.27 -18.09
N LYS A 243 9.92 18.29 -16.85
CA LYS A 243 11.33 18.50 -16.47
C LYS A 243 12.14 17.22 -16.33
N ILE A 244 11.48 16.06 -16.27
CA ILE A 244 12.13 14.74 -16.26
C ILE A 244 11.48 13.81 -17.27
N VAL A 245 12.27 12.92 -17.87
CA VAL A 245 11.80 11.98 -18.90
C VAL A 245 11.22 10.72 -18.27
N PHE A 246 11.92 10.15 -17.28
CA PHE A 246 11.57 8.90 -16.61
C PHE A 246 11.29 9.15 -15.13
N PHE A 247 10.08 8.81 -14.69
CA PHE A 247 9.65 8.86 -13.30
C PHE A 247 9.37 7.43 -12.82
N GLN A 248 9.91 7.06 -11.67
CA GLN A 248 9.62 5.77 -11.04
C GLN A 248 8.54 5.95 -9.98
N GLY A 249 7.46 5.19 -10.07
CA GLY A 249 6.36 5.29 -9.12
C GLY A 249 5.30 4.21 -9.33
N GLY A 250 4.29 4.19 -8.49
CA GLY A 250 3.17 3.26 -8.62
C GLY A 250 2.22 3.63 -9.77
N ALA A 251 1.48 2.64 -10.26
CA ALA A 251 0.47 2.85 -11.31
C ALA A 251 -0.65 3.84 -10.92
N ASN A 252 -0.88 4.02 -9.61
CA ASN A 252 -1.84 4.99 -9.07
C ASN A 252 -1.51 6.45 -9.46
N PHE A 253 -0.24 6.78 -9.73
CA PHE A 253 0.14 8.13 -10.15
C PHE A 253 -0.36 8.51 -11.54
N LEU A 254 -0.71 7.55 -12.38
CA LEU A 254 -1.29 7.84 -13.70
C LEU A 254 -2.59 8.62 -13.61
N THR A 255 -3.44 8.34 -12.62
CA THR A 255 -4.66 9.10 -12.37
C THR A 255 -4.33 10.57 -12.05
N MET A 256 -3.36 10.81 -11.18
CA MET A 256 -2.92 12.17 -10.82
C MET A 256 -2.35 12.92 -12.03
N ILE A 257 -1.55 12.25 -12.87
CA ILE A 257 -1.02 12.86 -14.11
C ILE A 257 -2.15 13.23 -15.05
N LYS A 258 -3.13 12.35 -15.22
CA LYS A 258 -4.30 12.55 -16.08
C LYS A 258 -5.14 13.75 -15.65
N GLU A 259 -5.36 13.90 -14.35
CA GLU A 259 -6.18 14.96 -13.78
C GLU A 259 -5.47 16.31 -13.75
N ASN A 260 -4.18 16.35 -13.41
CA ASN A 260 -3.44 17.57 -13.17
C ASN A 260 -2.56 18.04 -14.34
N ALA A 261 -2.21 17.11 -15.26
CA ALA A 261 -1.38 17.41 -16.45
C ALA A 261 -1.83 16.60 -17.67
N PRO A 262 -3.07 16.80 -18.19
CA PRO A 262 -3.64 15.97 -19.25
C PRO A 262 -2.79 15.96 -20.52
N SER A 263 -2.15 17.06 -20.89
CA SER A 263 -1.25 17.12 -22.06
C SER A 263 0.00 16.25 -21.89
N VAL A 264 0.53 16.15 -20.68
CA VAL A 264 1.64 15.25 -20.35
C VAL A 264 1.15 13.79 -20.33
N TYR A 265 -0.07 13.56 -19.81
CA TYR A 265 -0.67 12.22 -19.81
C TYR A 265 -0.79 11.63 -21.22
N GLU A 266 -1.21 12.41 -22.21
CA GLU A 266 -1.28 11.99 -23.62
C GLU A 266 0.08 11.56 -24.19
N GLN A 267 1.17 12.14 -23.67
CA GLN A 267 2.55 11.78 -24.01
C GLN A 267 3.15 10.72 -23.09
N THR A 268 2.40 10.27 -22.09
CA THR A 268 2.89 9.27 -21.14
C THR A 268 2.76 7.85 -21.69
N ASP A 269 3.75 7.02 -21.38
CA ASP A 269 3.69 5.55 -21.48
C ASP A 269 4.42 4.93 -20.28
N VAL A 270 4.32 3.62 -20.13
CA VAL A 270 4.83 2.88 -18.98
C VAL A 270 5.67 1.68 -19.39
N MET A 271 6.62 1.34 -18.55
CA MET A 271 7.46 0.15 -18.70
C MET A 271 7.77 -0.47 -17.32
N GLU A 272 8.42 -1.63 -17.31
CA GLU A 272 8.94 -2.24 -16.08
C GLU A 272 9.83 -1.25 -15.31
N GLN A 273 9.91 -1.41 -13.99
CA GLN A 273 10.76 -0.55 -13.15
C GLN A 273 12.23 -0.64 -13.57
N ILE A 274 12.98 0.43 -13.30
CA ILE A 274 14.42 0.43 -13.45
C ILE A 274 15.03 -0.51 -12.41
N LYS A 275 15.90 -1.39 -12.85
CA LYS A 275 16.53 -2.43 -12.04
C LYS A 275 18.02 -2.16 -11.82
N GLY A 276 18.57 -2.86 -10.87
CA GLY A 276 20.02 -3.08 -10.76
C GLY A 276 20.45 -4.36 -11.50
N PRO A 277 21.70 -4.73 -11.39
CA PRO A 277 22.24 -5.91 -12.09
C PRO A 277 21.68 -7.24 -11.59
N VAL A 278 21.17 -7.33 -10.36
CA VAL A 278 20.57 -8.55 -9.81
C VAL A 278 19.11 -8.76 -10.21
N GLY A 279 18.50 -7.78 -10.88
CA GLY A 279 17.17 -7.92 -11.45
C GLY A 279 16.01 -7.92 -10.45
N GLN A 280 16.26 -7.65 -9.18
CA GLN A 280 15.21 -7.59 -8.17
C GLN A 280 14.20 -6.47 -8.46
N ASN A 281 12.93 -6.76 -8.17
CA ASN A 281 11.84 -5.80 -8.26
C ASN A 281 11.59 -5.18 -6.88
N ASP A 282 11.34 -3.86 -6.85
CA ASP A 282 10.79 -3.22 -5.66
C ASP A 282 9.27 -3.37 -5.68
N PHE A 283 8.77 -3.91 -4.63
CA PHE A 283 7.35 -3.86 -4.31
C PHE A 283 7.18 -3.59 -2.81
N SER A 284 6.08 -3.00 -2.46
CA SER A 284 5.70 -2.77 -1.08
C SER A 284 4.37 -3.44 -0.83
N VAL A 285 4.23 -4.08 0.31
CA VAL A 285 2.98 -4.69 0.77
C VAL A 285 2.48 -3.89 1.94
N MET A 286 1.26 -3.40 1.88
CA MET A 286 0.58 -2.87 3.06
C MET A 286 -0.15 -4.01 3.73
N ASN A 287 -0.07 -4.07 5.05
CA ASN A 287 -0.66 -5.14 5.83
C ASN A 287 -1.49 -4.61 6.99
N PHE A 288 -2.28 -5.48 7.58
CA PHE A 288 -3.04 -5.22 8.80
C PHE A 288 -2.39 -5.94 9.98
N VAL A 289 -2.37 -5.26 11.12
CA VAL A 289 -1.97 -5.82 12.41
C VAL A 289 -3.07 -5.63 13.44
N ILE A 290 -3.13 -6.55 14.40
CA ILE A 290 -4.02 -6.49 15.55
C ILE A 290 -3.15 -6.29 16.79
N PRO A 291 -3.25 -5.17 17.51
CA PRO A 291 -2.51 -4.98 18.75
C PRO A 291 -2.85 -6.02 19.82
N LEU A 292 -1.85 -6.46 20.57
CA LEU A 292 -2.01 -7.49 21.60
C LEU A 292 -3.04 -7.09 22.68
N ARG A 293 -3.21 -5.79 22.95
CA ARG A 293 -4.18 -5.23 23.92
C ARG A 293 -5.47 -4.75 23.27
N ALA A 294 -5.71 -5.05 21.99
CA ALA A 294 -6.96 -4.71 21.32
C ALA A 294 -8.16 -5.34 22.01
N LYS A 295 -9.24 -4.58 22.14
CA LYS A 295 -10.43 -5.02 22.86
C LYS A 295 -11.28 -6.01 22.07
N TYR A 296 -11.38 -5.80 20.77
CA TYR A 296 -12.24 -6.57 19.87
C TYR A 296 -11.46 -7.33 18.81
N LYS A 297 -10.44 -8.13 19.25
CA LYS A 297 -9.52 -8.85 18.36
C LYS A 297 -10.22 -9.77 17.35
N LYS A 298 -11.25 -10.50 17.81
CA LYS A 298 -12.01 -11.39 16.92
C LYS A 298 -12.73 -10.62 15.82
N GLU A 299 -13.45 -9.57 16.18
CA GLU A 299 -14.18 -8.74 15.23
C GLU A 299 -13.20 -7.98 14.31
N ALA A 300 -12.04 -7.58 14.84
CA ALA A 300 -10.96 -6.98 14.05
C ALA A 300 -10.41 -7.97 13.01
N LEU A 301 -10.18 -9.23 13.39
CA LEU A 301 -9.75 -10.29 12.48
C LEU A 301 -10.83 -10.59 11.42
N ASP A 302 -12.10 -10.74 11.85
CA ASP A 302 -13.21 -10.99 10.93
C ASP A 302 -13.34 -9.84 9.89
N PHE A 303 -13.23 -8.59 10.32
CA PHE A 303 -13.27 -7.43 9.42
C PHE A 303 -12.02 -7.36 8.52
N CYS A 304 -10.84 -7.68 9.05
CA CYS A 304 -9.61 -7.76 8.27
C CYS A 304 -9.74 -8.78 7.13
N LEU A 305 -10.21 -10.00 7.43
CA LEU A 305 -10.42 -11.05 6.43
C LEU A 305 -11.51 -10.66 5.42
N TYR A 306 -12.52 -9.92 5.85
CA TYR A 306 -13.52 -9.35 4.94
C TYR A 306 -12.90 -8.34 3.97
N LEU A 307 -12.07 -7.39 4.46
CA LEU A 307 -11.38 -6.42 3.61
C LEU A 307 -10.42 -7.08 2.62
N THR A 308 -9.84 -8.21 3.01
CA THR A 308 -8.80 -8.90 2.23
C THR A 308 -9.31 -10.09 1.42
N ASN A 309 -10.63 -10.33 1.38
CA ASN A 309 -11.20 -11.34 0.52
C ASN A 309 -11.07 -10.96 -0.97
N GLU A 310 -11.26 -11.94 -1.86
CA GLU A 310 -11.13 -11.76 -3.31
C GLU A 310 -11.96 -10.59 -3.84
N GLN A 311 -13.24 -10.49 -3.45
CA GLN A 311 -14.15 -9.49 -3.96
C GLN A 311 -13.73 -8.07 -3.56
N ASN A 312 -13.44 -7.85 -2.28
CA ASN A 312 -13.11 -6.52 -1.75
C ASN A 312 -11.72 -6.06 -2.20
N GLN A 313 -10.75 -6.96 -2.31
CA GLN A 313 -9.44 -6.63 -2.89
C GLN A 313 -9.55 -6.28 -4.37
N LEU A 314 -10.39 -6.99 -5.15
CA LEU A 314 -10.59 -6.68 -6.56
C LEU A 314 -11.31 -5.33 -6.73
N GLU A 315 -12.28 -4.99 -5.89
CA GLU A 315 -12.92 -3.67 -5.89
C GLU A 315 -11.92 -2.57 -5.57
N LEU A 316 -11.10 -2.74 -4.53
CA LEU A 316 -10.03 -1.80 -4.18
C LEU A 316 -9.09 -1.60 -5.36
N ALA A 317 -8.62 -2.69 -5.97
CA ALA A 317 -7.70 -2.65 -7.10
C ALA A 317 -8.29 -1.89 -8.32
N LYS A 318 -9.58 -2.06 -8.58
CA LYS A 318 -10.27 -1.34 -9.67
C LYS A 318 -10.36 0.16 -9.45
N MET A 319 -10.45 0.59 -8.20
CA MET A 319 -10.55 2.01 -7.84
C MET A 319 -9.19 2.70 -7.72
N THR A 320 -8.16 1.97 -7.28
CA THR A 320 -6.89 2.56 -6.81
C THR A 320 -5.68 2.16 -7.65
N ASN A 321 -5.84 1.19 -8.57
CA ASN A 321 -4.74 0.56 -9.32
C ASN A 321 -3.67 -0.13 -8.44
N VAL A 322 -3.98 -0.43 -7.17
CA VAL A 322 -3.13 -1.31 -6.34
C VAL A 322 -3.32 -2.77 -6.75
N ILE A 323 -2.49 -3.64 -6.24
CA ILE A 323 -2.50 -5.07 -6.56
C ILE A 323 -2.99 -5.82 -5.33
N GLY A 324 -4.01 -6.66 -5.51
CA GLY A 324 -4.45 -7.56 -4.45
C GLY A 324 -3.37 -8.58 -4.09
N THR A 325 -3.37 -9.01 -2.86
CA THR A 325 -2.43 -10.01 -2.34
C THR A 325 -3.03 -11.42 -2.23
N ASN A 326 -4.35 -11.51 -2.36
CA ASN A 326 -5.06 -12.78 -2.45
C ASN A 326 -4.77 -13.45 -3.81
N THR A 327 -4.42 -14.73 -3.79
CA THR A 327 -4.00 -15.49 -4.98
C THR A 327 -5.08 -15.54 -6.08
N ASN A 328 -6.36 -15.56 -5.71
CA ASN A 328 -7.45 -15.60 -6.68
C ASN A 328 -7.64 -14.25 -7.37
N VAL A 329 -7.45 -13.15 -6.65
CA VAL A 329 -7.47 -11.80 -7.23
C VAL A 329 -6.42 -11.66 -8.32
N LEU A 330 -5.20 -12.16 -8.09
CA LEU A 330 -4.10 -12.08 -9.06
C LEU A 330 -4.36 -12.86 -10.35
N LYS A 331 -5.23 -13.88 -10.32
CA LYS A 331 -5.66 -14.65 -11.50
C LYS A 331 -6.74 -13.94 -12.33
N ASN A 332 -7.34 -12.88 -11.79
CA ASN A 332 -8.44 -12.18 -12.45
C ASN A 332 -7.98 -11.52 -13.75
N SER A 333 -8.81 -11.58 -14.79
CA SER A 333 -8.55 -10.98 -16.10
C SER A 333 -8.28 -9.47 -16.05
N PHE A 334 -8.74 -8.81 -15.00
CA PHE A 334 -8.46 -7.41 -14.73
C PHE A 334 -6.95 -7.06 -14.74
N TYR A 335 -6.08 -7.99 -14.32
CA TYR A 335 -4.64 -7.80 -14.35
C TYR A 335 -3.98 -8.18 -15.68
N ASN A 336 -4.72 -8.74 -16.61
CA ASN A 336 -4.24 -9.13 -17.94
C ASN A 336 -4.70 -8.19 -19.05
N ASP A 337 -5.50 -7.17 -18.73
CA ASP A 337 -5.95 -6.15 -19.67
C ASP A 337 -4.79 -5.18 -19.98
N ASN A 338 -4.60 -4.86 -21.26
CA ASN A 338 -3.62 -3.88 -21.74
C ASN A 338 -4.27 -2.86 -22.70
N SER A 339 -5.60 -2.73 -22.64
CA SER A 339 -6.38 -1.87 -23.56
C SER A 339 -6.17 -0.37 -23.32
N ALA A 340 -5.80 0.01 -22.10
CA ALA A 340 -5.54 1.39 -21.69
C ALA A 340 -4.19 1.50 -20.95
N LEU A 341 -3.68 2.72 -20.80
CA LEU A 341 -2.40 2.97 -20.14
C LEU A 341 -2.40 2.47 -18.70
N GLU A 342 -3.46 2.74 -17.95
CA GLU A 342 -3.62 2.29 -16.57
C GLU A 342 -3.69 0.75 -16.48
N ALA A 343 -4.36 0.11 -17.43
CA ALA A 343 -4.45 -1.34 -17.52
C ALA A 343 -3.08 -1.96 -17.81
N LYS A 344 -2.32 -1.38 -18.76
CA LYS A 344 -0.93 -1.76 -19.06
C LYS A 344 -0.05 -1.62 -17.81
N ALA A 345 -0.13 -0.51 -17.10
CA ALA A 345 0.63 -0.24 -15.88
C ALA A 345 0.34 -1.29 -14.79
N ARG A 346 -0.93 -1.57 -14.56
CA ARG A 346 -1.40 -2.58 -13.61
C ARG A 346 -0.90 -3.99 -13.98
N SER A 347 -0.97 -4.36 -15.25
CA SER A 347 -0.47 -5.64 -15.76
C SER A 347 1.04 -5.79 -15.54
N ILE A 348 1.81 -4.73 -15.79
CA ILE A 348 3.26 -4.70 -15.53
C ILE A 348 3.53 -4.88 -14.03
N SER A 349 2.84 -4.11 -13.19
CA SER A 349 2.99 -4.19 -11.72
C SER A 349 2.67 -5.58 -11.19
N ALA A 350 1.56 -6.19 -11.62
CA ALA A 350 1.18 -7.55 -11.19
C ALA A 350 2.21 -8.61 -11.59
N LYS A 351 2.75 -8.52 -12.81
CA LYS A 351 3.80 -9.44 -13.28
C LYS A 351 5.11 -9.30 -12.50
N GLN A 352 5.42 -8.13 -11.98
CA GLN A 352 6.63 -7.88 -11.21
C GLN A 352 6.56 -8.45 -9.78
N ILE A 353 5.36 -8.54 -9.20
CA ILE A 353 5.13 -9.13 -7.87
C ILE A 353 5.15 -10.66 -7.93
N ASN A 354 4.76 -11.25 -9.07
CA ASN A 354 4.66 -12.70 -9.26
C ASN A 354 5.96 -13.34 -9.81
N ARG A 355 7.05 -12.58 -9.91
CA ARG A 355 8.37 -13.05 -10.38
C ARG A 355 9.39 -13.03 -9.25
#